data_7d20cb9aea115598f5cb2d7400b9206c
#
_entry.id   7d20cb9aea115598f5cb2d7400b9206c
#
_cell.length_a   1.000
_cell.length_b   1.000
_cell.length_c   1.000
_cell.angle_alpha   90.00
_cell.angle_beta   90.00
_cell.angle_gamma   90.00
#
_symmetry.space_group_name_H-M   'P 1'
#
loop_
_entity.id
_entity.type
_entity.pdbx_description
1 polymer ?
#
loop_
_entity_poly.entity_id
_entity_poly.type
_entity_poly.pdbx_seq_one_letter_code
_entity_poly.pdbx_strand_id
1 'polypeptide(L)'
;GAVSLFVAAIGITNTMIMSIYERTREIGVIKVLGADLPDIKKLFLVEAGFIGFCGGIAGLVLSYSISFGLNKIGSGFLGYMGGTTGMSVIPIELSGAAVVFATFIGIISGYSPARRAMNLSALEAIKAE
;
A
#
# COMPACT_ATOMS: atom_id res chain seq x y z
N GLY A 1 16.13 -2.36 0.65
CA GLY A 1 14.95 -1.77 1.32
C GLY A 1 14.46 -0.48 0.65
N ALA A 2 15.31 0.57 0.55
CA ALA A 2 14.87 1.87 0.00
C ALA A 2 14.41 1.80 -1.46
N VAL A 3 15.11 1.05 -2.31
CA VAL A 3 14.74 0.86 -3.71
C VAL A 3 13.40 0.13 -3.83
N SER A 4 13.19 -0.92 -3.05
CA SER A 4 11.93 -1.68 -3.04
C SER A 4 10.75 -0.80 -2.59
N LEU A 5 10.99 0.06 -1.60
CA LEU A 5 9.99 1.02 -1.13
C LEU A 5 9.61 2.03 -2.22
N PHE A 6 10.61 2.54 -2.95
CA PHE A 6 10.40 3.48 -4.05
C PHE A 6 9.59 2.85 -5.19
N VAL A 7 9.92 1.61 -5.57
CA VAL A 7 9.17 0.86 -6.58
C VAL A 7 7.73 0.60 -6.13
N ALA A 8 7.53 0.23 -4.86
CA ALA A 8 6.20 0.05 -4.28
C ALA A 8 5.36 1.34 -4.32
N ALA A 9 5.96 2.49 -3.99
CA ALA A 9 5.31 3.79 -4.05
C ALA A 9 4.87 4.15 -5.48
N ILE A 10 5.69 3.87 -6.49
CA ILE A 10 5.33 4.05 -7.90
C ILE A 10 4.19 3.11 -8.28
N GLY A 11 4.21 1.85 -7.83
CA GLY A 11 3.15 0.87 -8.08
C GLY A 11 1.80 1.33 -7.55
N ILE A 12 1.76 1.82 -6.30
CA ILE A 12 0.55 2.38 -5.69
C ILE A 12 0.05 3.59 -6.49
N THR A 13 0.96 4.49 -6.86
CA THR A 13 0.62 5.67 -7.65
C THR A 13 -0.01 5.29 -9.00
N ASN A 14 0.55 4.32 -9.71
CA ASN A 14 0.03 3.84 -11.00
C ASN A 14 -1.36 3.20 -10.84
N THR A 15 -1.54 2.35 -9.83
CA THR A 15 -2.83 1.72 -9.54
C THR A 15 -3.90 2.77 -9.24
N MET A 16 -3.58 3.78 -8.45
CA MET A 16 -4.49 4.87 -8.11
C MET A 16 -4.84 5.72 -9.33
N ILE A 17 -3.87 6.01 -10.20
CA ILE A 17 -4.12 6.75 -11.44
C ILE A 17 -5.09 5.97 -12.34
N MET A 18 -4.90 4.66 -12.48
CA MET A 18 -5.79 3.80 -13.26
C MET A 18 -7.21 3.78 -12.69
N SER A 19 -7.34 3.59 -11.37
CA SER A 19 -8.62 3.64 -10.66
C SER A 19 -9.37 4.98 -10.88
N ILE A 20 -8.66 6.11 -10.87
CA ILE A 20 -9.24 7.41 -11.14
C ILE A 20 -9.76 7.51 -12.58
N TYR A 21 -9.01 7.02 -13.56
CA TYR A 21 -9.44 7.03 -14.96
C TYR A 21 -10.68 6.16 -15.20
N GLU A 22 -10.73 4.98 -14.60
CA GLU A 22 -11.88 4.07 -14.69
C GLU A 22 -13.16 4.68 -14.09
N ARG A 23 -13.01 5.49 -13.02
CA ARG A 23 -14.13 6.14 -12.30
C ARG A 23 -14.32 7.62 -12.64
N THR A 24 -13.70 8.11 -13.72
CA THR A 24 -13.74 9.55 -14.07
C THR A 24 -15.15 10.07 -14.19
N ARG A 25 -16.07 9.29 -14.82
CA ARG A 25 -17.48 9.66 -14.99
C ARG A 25 -18.21 9.76 -13.65
N GLU A 26 -17.98 8.82 -12.73
CA GLU A 26 -18.60 8.84 -11.40
C GLU A 26 -18.13 10.06 -10.61
N ILE A 27 -16.83 10.36 -10.65
CA ILE A 27 -16.25 11.56 -10.04
C ILE A 27 -16.88 12.82 -10.60
N GLY A 28 -17.10 12.88 -11.91
CA GLY A 28 -17.78 14.00 -12.58
C GLY A 28 -19.21 14.20 -12.06
N VAL A 29 -19.99 13.12 -11.97
CA VAL A 29 -21.37 13.15 -11.46
C VAL A 29 -21.42 13.62 -10.02
N ILE A 30 -20.56 13.09 -9.16
CA ILE A 30 -20.48 13.46 -7.75
C ILE A 30 -20.15 14.96 -7.59
N LYS A 31 -19.29 15.51 -8.45
CA LYS A 31 -18.98 16.94 -8.47
C LYS A 31 -20.18 17.79 -8.90
N VAL A 32 -20.93 17.37 -9.89
CA VAL A 32 -22.14 18.08 -10.35
C VAL A 32 -23.22 18.07 -9.27
N LEU A 33 -23.31 17.02 -8.46
CA LEU A 33 -24.22 16.90 -7.33
C LEU A 33 -23.79 17.76 -6.11
N GLY A 34 -22.65 18.45 -6.20
CA GLY A 34 -22.20 19.40 -5.19
C GLY A 34 -21.31 18.82 -4.09
N ALA A 35 -20.67 17.67 -4.34
CA ALA A 35 -19.70 17.12 -3.39
C ALA A 35 -18.47 18.02 -3.27
N ASP A 36 -18.00 18.20 -2.04
CA ASP A 36 -16.81 18.98 -1.76
C ASP A 36 -15.55 18.28 -2.29
N LEU A 37 -14.67 19.04 -2.95
CA LEU A 37 -13.40 18.54 -3.48
C LEU A 37 -12.51 17.86 -2.42
N PRO A 38 -12.44 18.38 -1.17
CA PRO A 38 -11.70 17.70 -0.10
C PRO A 38 -12.21 16.30 0.24
N ASP A 39 -13.50 16.04 0.10
CA ASP A 39 -14.07 14.73 0.42
C ASP A 39 -13.71 13.67 -0.64
N ILE A 40 -13.68 14.06 -1.90
CA ILE A 40 -13.17 13.21 -2.99
C ILE A 40 -11.69 12.85 -2.73
N LYS A 41 -10.88 13.83 -2.31
CA LYS A 41 -9.48 13.57 -1.95
C LYS A 41 -9.34 12.58 -0.80
N LYS A 42 -10.13 12.75 0.27
CA LYS A 42 -10.12 11.85 1.44
C LYS A 42 -10.44 10.40 1.02
N LEU A 43 -11.44 10.22 0.16
CA LEU A 43 -11.82 8.91 -0.35
C LEU A 43 -10.61 8.18 -0.98
N PHE A 44 -9.90 8.85 -1.89
CA PHE A 44 -8.72 8.28 -2.54
C PHE A 44 -7.53 8.07 -1.60
N LEU A 45 -7.36 8.94 -0.60
CA LEU A 45 -6.32 8.73 0.41
C LEU A 45 -6.60 7.53 1.30
N VAL A 46 -7.84 7.31 1.68
CA VAL A 46 -8.25 6.12 2.44
C VAL A 46 -8.02 4.86 1.60
N GLU A 47 -8.39 4.87 0.32
CA GLU A 47 -8.15 3.76 -0.60
C GLU A 47 -6.64 3.43 -0.71
N ALA A 48 -5.79 4.45 -0.90
CA ALA A 48 -4.34 4.28 -0.95
C ALA A 48 -3.75 3.76 0.38
N GLY A 49 -4.25 4.26 1.50
CA GLY A 49 -3.88 3.78 2.83
C GLY A 49 -4.27 2.32 3.04
N PHE A 50 -5.45 1.92 2.56
CA PHE A 50 -5.92 0.54 2.62
C PHE A 50 -5.06 -0.41 1.78
N ILE A 51 -4.63 0.02 0.59
CA ILE A 51 -3.67 -0.74 -0.24
C ILE A 51 -2.35 -0.94 0.52
N GLY A 52 -1.81 0.11 1.13
CA GLY A 52 -0.59 0.03 1.96
C GLY A 52 -0.76 -0.88 3.17
N PHE A 53 -1.91 -0.82 3.85
CA PHE A 53 -2.25 -1.67 4.99
C PHE A 53 -2.32 -3.15 4.60
N CYS A 54 -3.06 -3.48 3.54
CA CYS A 54 -3.16 -4.85 3.04
C CYS A 54 -1.80 -5.38 2.57
N GLY A 55 -1.02 -4.54 1.87
CA GLY A 55 0.35 -4.87 1.47
C GLY A 55 1.27 -5.13 2.66
N GLY A 56 1.15 -4.32 3.71
CA GLY A 56 1.89 -4.51 4.98
C GLY A 56 1.56 -5.84 5.66
N ILE A 57 0.28 -6.19 5.75
CA ILE A 57 -0.16 -7.49 6.31
C ILE A 57 0.34 -8.65 5.44
N ALA A 58 0.19 -8.57 4.13
CA ALA A 58 0.67 -9.60 3.22
C ALA A 58 2.19 -9.78 3.34
N GLY A 59 2.94 -8.70 3.43
CA GLY A 59 4.38 -8.71 3.68
C GLY A 59 4.75 -9.38 4.99
N LEU A 60 4.00 -9.12 6.07
CA LEU A 60 4.21 -9.80 7.35
C LEU A 60 3.96 -11.30 7.26
N VAL A 61 2.86 -11.73 6.64
CA VAL A 61 2.54 -13.15 6.46
C VAL A 61 3.66 -13.86 5.71
N LEU A 62 4.16 -13.26 4.63
CA LEU A 62 5.29 -13.79 3.88
C LEU A 62 6.56 -13.83 4.72
N SER A 63 6.87 -12.76 5.46
CA SER A 63 8.05 -12.67 6.32
C SER A 63 8.05 -13.73 7.42
N TYR A 64 6.92 -13.92 8.10
CA TYR A 64 6.80 -14.98 9.11
C TYR A 64 6.90 -16.37 8.50
N SER A 65 6.31 -16.59 7.32
CA SER A 65 6.39 -17.89 6.61
C SER A 65 7.84 -18.24 6.24
N ILE A 66 8.56 -17.26 5.69
CA ILE A 66 9.98 -17.43 5.34
C ILE A 66 10.84 -17.63 6.61
N SER A 67 10.62 -16.84 7.65
CA SER A 67 11.33 -16.95 8.93
C SER A 67 11.13 -18.35 9.55
N PHE A 68 9.90 -18.85 9.54
CA PHE A 68 9.60 -20.20 10.02
C PHE A 68 10.33 -21.29 9.21
N GLY A 69 10.33 -21.16 7.88
CA GLY A 69 11.05 -22.08 6.98
C GLY A 69 12.57 -22.06 7.25
N LEU A 70 13.15 -20.86 7.35
CA LEU A 70 14.58 -20.70 7.65
C LEU A 70 14.96 -21.27 9.02
N ASN A 71 14.15 -21.05 10.05
CA ASN A 71 14.39 -21.62 11.37
C ASN A 71 14.31 -23.14 11.38
N LYS A 72 13.37 -23.72 10.63
CA LYS A 72 13.24 -25.19 10.52
C LYS A 72 14.43 -25.85 9.80
N ILE A 73 14.90 -25.22 8.71
CA ILE A 73 16.07 -25.73 7.95
C ILE A 73 17.37 -25.45 8.74
N GLY A 74 17.49 -24.24 9.30
CA GLY A 74 18.67 -23.82 10.03
C GLY A 74 18.89 -24.59 11.33
N SER A 75 17.83 -24.97 12.04
CA SER A 75 17.94 -25.78 13.26
C SER A 75 18.48 -27.19 12.97
N GLY A 76 18.16 -27.77 11.78
CA GLY A 76 18.72 -29.03 11.35
C GLY A 76 20.23 -28.96 11.05
N PHE A 77 20.67 -27.92 10.38
CA PHE A 77 22.07 -27.73 9.98
C PHE A 77 22.97 -27.22 11.11
N LEU A 78 22.50 -26.25 11.89
CA LEU A 78 23.23 -25.69 13.03
C LEU A 78 23.25 -26.59 14.25
N GLY A 79 22.22 -27.43 14.46
CA GLY A 79 22.22 -28.47 15.48
C GLY A 79 23.35 -29.50 15.28
N TYR A 80 23.75 -29.72 14.04
CA TYR A 80 24.90 -30.56 13.69
C TYR A 80 26.26 -29.90 14.00
N MET A 81 26.29 -28.53 14.02
CA MET A 81 27.50 -27.74 14.29
C MET A 81 27.57 -27.16 15.72
N GLY A 82 26.64 -27.50 16.61
CA GLY A 82 26.65 -27.04 18.01
C GLY A 82 26.25 -25.56 18.19
N GLY A 83 25.55 -24.98 17.21
CA GLY A 83 25.07 -23.59 17.25
C GLY A 83 23.72 -23.44 17.95
N THR A 84 23.45 -22.24 18.50
CA THR A 84 22.19 -21.91 19.18
C THR A 84 21.02 -21.78 18.18
N THR A 85 19.88 -22.34 18.54
CA THR A 85 18.64 -22.37 17.78
C THR A 85 17.99 -20.97 17.71
N GLY A 86 17.86 -20.43 16.51
CA GLY A 86 17.10 -19.19 16.26
C GLY A 86 17.81 -18.23 15.29
N MET A 87 17.78 -18.51 13.98
CA MET A 87 18.39 -17.62 12.97
C MET A 87 17.56 -16.37 12.69
N SER A 88 16.25 -16.40 12.96
CA SER A 88 15.35 -15.29 12.65
C SER A 88 14.26 -15.18 13.71
N VAL A 89 14.25 -14.08 14.45
CA VAL A 89 13.20 -13.70 15.40
C VAL A 89 12.66 -12.35 15.00
N ILE A 90 11.37 -12.28 14.71
CA ILE A 90 10.68 -11.04 14.36
C ILE A 90 9.91 -10.56 15.58
N PRO A 91 10.34 -9.45 16.25
CA PRO A 91 9.62 -8.88 17.39
C PRO A 91 8.23 -8.38 16.94
N ILE A 92 7.22 -8.58 17.78
CA ILE A 92 5.85 -8.13 17.50
C ILE A 92 5.76 -6.61 17.33
N GLU A 93 6.59 -5.88 18.06
CA GLU A 93 6.66 -4.41 17.96
C GLU A 93 7.13 -3.96 16.56
N LEU A 94 8.12 -4.64 16.00
CA LEU A 94 8.61 -4.38 14.65
C LEU A 94 7.54 -4.70 13.61
N SER A 95 6.78 -5.76 13.82
CA SER A 95 5.68 -6.16 12.93
C SER A 95 4.59 -5.09 12.88
N GLY A 96 4.19 -4.56 14.03
CA GLY A 96 3.23 -3.47 14.12
C GLY A 96 3.74 -2.19 13.45
N ALA A 97 4.98 -1.81 13.74
CA ALA A 97 5.62 -0.64 13.12
C ALA A 97 5.72 -0.77 11.59
N ALA A 98 6.00 -1.96 11.08
CA ALA A 98 6.09 -2.22 9.64
C ALA A 98 4.75 -2.00 8.92
N VAL A 99 3.62 -2.46 9.50
CA VAL A 99 2.28 -2.24 8.92
C VAL A 99 1.90 -0.77 8.95
N VAL A 100 2.14 -0.08 10.07
CA VAL A 100 1.89 1.37 10.17
C VAL A 100 2.72 2.14 9.14
N PHE A 101 3.98 1.80 9.01
CA PHE A 101 4.87 2.40 8.03
C PHE A 101 4.42 2.13 6.59
N ALA A 102 4.03 0.90 6.25
CA ALA A 102 3.50 0.55 4.92
C ALA A 102 2.22 1.33 4.60
N THR A 103 1.31 1.48 5.57
CA THR A 103 0.10 2.28 5.44
C THR A 103 0.44 3.75 5.18
N PHE A 104 1.39 4.30 5.91
CA PHE A 104 1.84 5.68 5.76
C PHE A 104 2.45 5.95 4.37
N ILE A 105 3.28 5.03 3.87
CA ILE A 105 3.82 5.09 2.50
C ILE A 105 2.69 5.01 1.47
N GLY A 106 1.69 4.16 1.68
CA GLY A 106 0.49 4.08 0.84
C GLY A 106 -0.22 5.43 0.72
N ILE A 107 -0.46 6.09 1.84
CA ILE A 107 -1.11 7.41 1.90
C ILE A 107 -0.27 8.47 1.16
N ILE A 108 1.04 8.53 1.40
CA ILE A 108 1.94 9.47 0.74
C ILE A 108 1.93 9.25 -0.78
N SER A 109 2.04 8.00 -1.23
CA SER A 109 2.06 7.64 -2.64
C SER A 109 0.74 7.96 -3.35
N GLY A 110 -0.39 7.82 -2.64
CA GLY A 110 -1.73 8.15 -3.12
C GLY A 110 -2.05 9.66 -3.13
N TYR A 111 -1.25 10.49 -2.47
CA TYR A 111 -1.54 11.92 -2.37
C TYR A 111 -1.50 12.63 -3.74
N SER A 112 -0.51 12.35 -4.56
CA SER A 112 -0.37 12.96 -5.90
C SER A 112 -1.54 12.62 -6.82
N PRO A 113 -1.92 11.34 -7.03
CA PRO A 113 -3.07 10.97 -7.85
C PRO A 113 -4.39 11.48 -7.27
N ALA A 114 -4.58 11.44 -5.95
CA ALA A 114 -5.78 11.98 -5.30
C ALA A 114 -5.97 13.48 -5.58
N ARG A 115 -4.89 14.25 -5.61
CA ARG A 115 -4.91 15.66 -6.01
C ARG A 115 -5.28 15.85 -7.49
N ARG A 116 -4.83 14.95 -8.37
CA ARG A 116 -5.23 14.98 -9.79
C ARG A 116 -6.72 14.73 -9.96
N ALA A 117 -7.31 13.79 -9.23
CA ALA A 117 -8.74 13.52 -9.25
C ALA A 117 -9.59 14.75 -8.89
N MET A 118 -9.13 15.58 -7.95
CA MET A 118 -9.80 16.85 -7.63
C MET A 118 -9.80 17.84 -8.78
N ASN A 119 -8.75 17.87 -9.58
CA ASN A 119 -8.57 18.83 -10.67
C ASN A 119 -9.24 18.41 -11.98
N LEU A 120 -9.81 17.20 -12.08
CA LEU A 120 -10.60 16.79 -13.23
C LEU A 120 -11.82 17.71 -13.39
N SER A 121 -11.95 18.32 -14.56
CA SER A 121 -13.10 19.14 -14.91
C SER A 121 -14.36 18.25 -15.01
N ALA A 122 -15.46 18.68 -14.39
CA ALA A 122 -16.75 17.97 -14.52
C ALA A 122 -17.19 17.86 -16.00
N LEU A 123 -16.85 18.85 -16.82
CA LEU A 123 -17.13 18.85 -18.27
C LEU A 123 -16.28 17.83 -19.04
N GLU A 124 -15.00 17.67 -18.68
CA GLU A 124 -14.11 16.67 -19.28
C GLU A 124 -14.51 15.26 -18.87
N ALA A 125 -14.93 15.09 -17.60
CA ALA A 125 -15.38 13.80 -17.08
C ALA A 125 -16.67 13.29 -17.78
N ILE A 126 -17.56 14.19 -18.22
CA ILE A 126 -18.80 13.84 -18.94
C ILE A 126 -18.55 13.67 -20.45
N LYS A 127 -17.54 14.35 -21.01
CA LYS A 127 -17.17 14.27 -22.44
C LYS A 127 -16.21 13.12 -22.78
N ALA A 128 -15.70 12.39 -21.80
CA ALA A 128 -14.86 11.23 -22.04
C ALA A 128 -15.73 10.05 -22.55
N GLU A 129 -16.09 10.11 -23.81
CA GLU A 129 -16.55 9.00 -24.64
C GLU A 129 -15.39 8.37 -25.39
#